data_3029f4bb96d2e46ed044fa07e6fba80b
#
_entry.id   3029f4bb96d2e46ed044fa07e6fba80b
#
_cell.length_a   1.000
_cell.length_b   1.000
_cell.length_c   1.000
_cell.angle_alpha   90.00
_cell.angle_beta   90.00
_cell.angle_gamma   90.00
#
_symmetry.space_group_name_H-M   'P 1'
#
loop_
_entity.id
_entity.type
_entity.pdbx_description
1 polymer ?
#
loop_
_entity_poly.entity_id
_entity_poly.type
_entity_poly.pdbx_seq_one_letter_code
_entity_poly.pdbx_strand_id
1 'polypeptide(L)'
;MEEKNYHVDFKNKTIVLIYMLYFGDMVSISPFLEVLRREAKGSKILLVMDARFQESVKYNPNVDEIIPFDRHGKEKGMAATWKLGKKIGKLHPDILLTLHGTTRSTLLALAMGPKHWGGEEGTRLDSFFMDWPMTIETYNSHAVDKYLKVLERLGVKDLHHSGMRTFTSPEWEKKADAFYKSQGVSSEDRLVGLSVGSSTAEKNWPAEKYGQVADHFAEKGLIPVFFGVPSEIPLIEKALGAMKSKRYILAAGKLSMGEFMAAAGRCSLAFTNDSGPMYVFDSRGVPTIAMFGPSNAKFHHPLGPCSRAISSFDMPMGQEHVNKTIASGNYTPISEISMEEVIAAGEEALEKALKMK
;
A
#
# COMPACT_ATOMS: atom_id res chain seq x y z
N MET A 1 -19.63 16.34 -17.20
CA MET A 1 -18.90 16.13 -18.48
C MET A 1 -19.02 14.67 -18.86
N GLU A 2 -19.33 14.34 -20.13
CA GLU A 2 -19.31 12.94 -20.58
C GLU A 2 -17.90 12.37 -20.37
N GLU A 3 -17.85 11.19 -19.76
CA GLU A 3 -16.59 10.47 -19.58
C GLU A 3 -16.06 10.03 -20.96
N LYS A 4 -14.93 10.61 -21.40
CA LYS A 4 -14.29 10.20 -22.66
C LYS A 4 -13.63 8.84 -22.49
N ASN A 5 -13.94 7.91 -23.40
CA ASN A 5 -13.24 6.64 -23.52
C ASN A 5 -12.30 6.70 -24.71
N TYR A 6 -11.12 6.11 -24.53
CA TYR A 6 -10.05 6.06 -25.51
C TYR A 6 -9.81 4.61 -25.96
N HIS A 7 -9.01 4.43 -26.99
CA HIS A 7 -8.52 3.11 -27.43
C HIS A 7 -7.04 3.16 -27.59
N VAL A 8 -6.31 2.55 -26.67
CA VAL A 8 -4.85 2.58 -26.63
C VAL A 8 -4.30 1.17 -26.87
N ASP A 9 -3.41 1.07 -27.85
CA ASP A 9 -2.65 -0.16 -28.07
C ASP A 9 -1.36 -0.12 -27.23
N PHE A 10 -1.32 -0.99 -26.23
CA PHE A 10 -0.19 -1.12 -25.30
C PHE A 10 0.90 -2.08 -25.78
N LYS A 11 0.72 -2.83 -26.89
CA LYS A 11 1.64 -3.88 -27.33
C LYS A 11 2.91 -3.32 -27.96
N ASN A 12 4.05 -3.95 -27.65
CA ASN A 12 5.36 -3.62 -28.24
C ASN A 12 5.73 -2.12 -28.04
N LYS A 13 5.50 -1.59 -26.87
CA LYS A 13 5.73 -0.18 -26.51
C LYS A 13 6.73 -0.04 -25.35
N THR A 14 7.37 1.12 -25.28
CA THR A 14 8.03 1.58 -24.05
C THR A 14 7.02 2.41 -23.25
N ILE A 15 6.56 1.86 -22.13
CA ILE A 15 5.54 2.46 -21.27
C ILE A 15 6.20 2.95 -20.00
N VAL A 16 6.04 4.22 -19.67
CA VAL A 16 6.49 4.81 -18.42
C VAL A 16 5.26 5.07 -17.55
N LEU A 17 5.28 4.57 -16.33
CA LEU A 17 4.29 4.87 -15.30
C LEU A 17 4.91 5.80 -14.26
N ILE A 18 4.29 6.94 -13.99
CA ILE A 18 4.68 7.83 -12.88
C ILE A 18 3.72 7.60 -11.72
N TYR A 19 4.26 7.11 -10.59
CA TYR A 19 3.51 6.96 -9.35
C TYR A 19 4.42 7.14 -8.14
N MET A 20 4.29 8.26 -7.44
CA MET A 20 5.23 8.70 -6.41
C MET A 20 4.51 8.97 -5.07
N LEU A 21 3.69 8.04 -4.62
CA LEU A 21 2.99 8.11 -3.33
C LEU A 21 3.73 7.33 -2.23
N TYR A 22 3.00 6.92 -1.21
CA TYR A 22 3.55 6.26 -0.03
C TYR A 22 3.62 4.74 -0.20
N PHE A 23 4.18 4.07 0.81
CA PHE A 23 4.43 2.63 0.79
C PHE A 23 3.16 1.79 0.53
N GLY A 24 2.07 2.07 1.25
CA GLY A 24 0.80 1.36 1.05
C GLY A 24 0.23 1.54 -0.36
N ASP A 25 0.37 2.76 -0.92
CA ASP A 25 -0.07 3.05 -2.28
C ASP A 25 0.71 2.24 -3.33
N MET A 26 2.02 1.99 -3.08
CA MET A 26 2.82 1.13 -3.96
C MET A 26 2.32 -0.31 -4.00
N VAL A 27 1.73 -0.80 -2.90
CA VAL A 27 1.10 -2.13 -2.88
C VAL A 27 -0.26 -2.09 -3.59
N SER A 28 -1.03 -1.04 -3.38
CA SER A 28 -2.38 -0.90 -3.96
C SER A 28 -2.42 -0.76 -5.48
N ILE A 29 -1.31 -0.35 -6.14
CA ILE A 29 -1.24 -0.34 -7.62
C ILE A 29 -0.89 -1.71 -8.22
N SER A 30 -0.61 -2.73 -7.43
CA SER A 30 -0.24 -4.05 -7.98
C SER A 30 -1.30 -4.68 -8.89
N PRO A 31 -2.62 -4.54 -8.65
CA PRO A 31 -3.66 -4.97 -9.60
C PRO A 31 -3.62 -4.21 -10.93
N PHE A 32 -3.39 -2.89 -10.89
CA PHE A 32 -3.21 -2.10 -12.10
C PHE A 32 -2.01 -2.59 -12.93
N LEU A 33 -0.88 -2.85 -12.27
CA LEU A 33 0.32 -3.36 -12.94
C LEU A 33 0.10 -4.74 -13.56
N GLU A 34 -0.67 -5.63 -12.89
CA GLU A 34 -1.03 -6.96 -13.40
C GLU A 34 -1.87 -6.83 -14.68
N VAL A 35 -2.92 -6.02 -14.65
CA VAL A 35 -3.80 -5.78 -15.81
C VAL A 35 -3.02 -5.11 -16.95
N LEU A 36 -2.24 -4.07 -16.66
CA LEU A 36 -1.42 -3.39 -17.67
C LEU A 36 -0.44 -4.37 -18.33
N ARG A 37 0.25 -5.23 -17.56
CA ARG A 37 1.19 -6.22 -18.11
C ARG A 37 0.49 -7.21 -19.04
N ARG A 38 -0.70 -7.65 -18.70
CA ARG A 38 -1.49 -8.55 -19.55
C ARG A 38 -1.81 -7.94 -20.90
N GLU A 39 -2.15 -6.66 -20.93
CA GLU A 39 -2.47 -5.92 -22.16
C GLU A 39 -1.21 -5.48 -22.94
N ALA A 40 -0.12 -5.21 -22.22
CA ALA A 40 1.14 -4.68 -22.76
C ALA A 40 2.11 -5.80 -23.21
N LYS A 41 1.63 -6.78 -23.98
CA LYS A 41 2.46 -7.90 -24.48
C LYS A 41 3.62 -7.38 -25.32
N GLY A 42 4.83 -7.82 -25.02
CA GLY A 42 6.06 -7.41 -25.72
C GLY A 42 6.55 -6.00 -25.36
N SER A 43 5.91 -5.33 -24.41
CA SER A 43 6.24 -3.97 -23.99
C SER A 43 7.20 -3.95 -22.81
N LYS A 44 8.00 -2.88 -22.73
CA LYS A 44 8.82 -2.56 -21.55
C LYS A 44 8.05 -1.58 -20.67
N ILE A 45 7.80 -1.97 -19.42
CA ILE A 45 7.12 -1.15 -18.40
C ILE A 45 8.14 -0.63 -17.41
N LEU A 46 8.27 0.70 -17.34
CA LEU A 46 9.17 1.41 -16.43
C LEU A 46 8.32 2.15 -15.37
N LEU A 47 8.65 1.99 -14.09
CA LEU A 47 7.95 2.66 -13.00
C LEU A 47 8.84 3.73 -12.37
N VAL A 48 8.43 4.99 -12.49
CA VAL A 48 9.04 6.12 -11.76
C VAL A 48 8.35 6.27 -10.41
N MET A 49 9.12 6.14 -9.34
CA MET A 49 8.58 6.12 -7.98
C MET A 49 9.51 6.78 -6.96
N ASP A 50 8.99 7.03 -5.76
CA ASP A 50 9.80 7.52 -4.64
C ASP A 50 10.86 6.48 -4.24
N ALA A 51 12.11 6.88 -4.24
CA ALA A 51 13.25 5.99 -3.96
C ALA A 51 13.16 5.28 -2.60
N ARG A 52 12.49 5.89 -1.61
CA ARG A 52 12.32 5.33 -0.26
C ARG A 52 11.55 4.02 -0.26
N PHE A 53 10.68 3.80 -1.24
CA PHE A 53 9.75 2.66 -1.29
C PHE A 53 10.08 1.66 -2.40
N GLN A 54 11.24 1.74 -3.04
CA GLN A 54 11.61 0.90 -4.18
C GLN A 54 11.56 -0.60 -3.90
N GLU A 55 11.83 -1.04 -2.64
CA GLU A 55 11.76 -2.45 -2.28
C GLU A 55 10.33 -3.01 -2.39
N SER A 56 9.28 -2.19 -2.21
CA SER A 56 7.89 -2.64 -2.27
C SER A 56 7.48 -3.22 -3.63
N VAL A 57 8.16 -2.84 -4.71
CA VAL A 57 7.89 -3.29 -6.08
C VAL A 57 9.08 -3.96 -6.76
N LYS A 58 10.22 -4.08 -6.07
CA LYS A 58 11.50 -4.54 -6.64
C LYS A 58 11.42 -5.89 -7.37
N TYR A 59 10.61 -6.80 -6.89
CA TYR A 59 10.43 -8.12 -7.47
C TYR A 59 9.05 -8.32 -8.12
N ASN A 60 8.34 -7.21 -8.40
CA ASN A 60 7.07 -7.30 -9.10
C ASN A 60 7.29 -7.71 -10.56
N PRO A 61 6.81 -8.88 -11.02
CA PRO A 61 7.05 -9.39 -12.38
C PRO A 61 6.37 -8.54 -13.47
N ASN A 62 5.49 -7.62 -13.07
CA ASN A 62 4.76 -6.76 -14.00
C ASN A 62 5.51 -5.45 -14.33
N VAL A 63 6.69 -5.23 -13.73
CA VAL A 63 7.54 -4.06 -13.95
C VAL A 63 8.92 -4.53 -14.42
N ASP A 64 9.39 -4.02 -15.55
CA ASP A 64 10.70 -4.40 -16.09
C ASP A 64 11.84 -3.57 -15.51
N GLU A 65 11.56 -2.31 -15.16
CA GLU A 65 12.57 -1.41 -14.62
C GLU A 65 11.96 -0.41 -13.64
N ILE A 66 12.59 -0.25 -12.48
CA ILE A 66 12.24 0.77 -11.50
C ILE A 66 13.19 1.95 -11.68
N ILE A 67 12.64 3.15 -11.79
CA ILE A 67 13.38 4.40 -11.81
C ILE A 67 13.11 5.11 -10.48
N PRO A 68 13.98 4.90 -9.48
CA PRO A 68 13.82 5.54 -8.19
C PRO A 68 14.16 7.04 -8.30
N PHE A 69 13.34 7.88 -7.64
CA PHE A 69 13.51 9.31 -7.58
C PHE A 69 13.61 9.78 -6.13
N ASP A 70 14.81 10.21 -5.71
CA ASP A 70 15.08 10.71 -4.35
C ASP A 70 14.63 12.17 -4.18
N ARG A 71 13.33 12.39 -4.36
CA ARG A 71 12.71 13.72 -4.32
C ARG A 71 12.74 14.43 -2.97
N HIS A 72 13.08 13.71 -1.90
CA HIS A 72 13.20 14.25 -0.54
C HIS A 72 14.67 14.44 -0.11
N GLY A 73 15.63 13.85 -0.81
CA GLY A 73 17.06 13.91 -0.55
C GLY A 73 17.85 14.58 -1.68
N LYS A 74 18.72 13.83 -2.34
CA LYS A 74 19.70 14.35 -3.31
C LYS A 74 19.09 14.93 -4.58
N GLU A 75 17.89 14.50 -4.96
CA GLU A 75 17.19 14.94 -6.17
C GLU A 75 16.03 15.90 -5.84
N LYS A 76 16.14 16.63 -4.73
CA LYS A 76 15.16 17.62 -4.32
C LYS A 76 15.09 18.80 -5.30
N GLY A 77 13.86 19.21 -5.64
CA GLY A 77 13.58 20.42 -6.41
C GLY A 77 13.23 20.18 -7.88
N MET A 78 12.79 21.27 -8.54
CA MET A 78 12.24 21.21 -9.91
C MET A 78 13.33 20.95 -10.96
N ALA A 79 14.54 21.47 -10.76
CA ALA A 79 15.67 21.22 -11.68
C ALA A 79 16.05 19.74 -11.74
N ALA A 80 16.06 19.04 -10.59
CA ALA A 80 16.31 17.61 -10.55
C ALA A 80 15.18 16.82 -11.24
N THR A 81 13.92 17.23 -11.02
CA THR A 81 12.74 16.66 -11.71
C THR A 81 12.90 16.79 -13.24
N TRP A 82 13.26 17.98 -13.71
CA TRP A 82 13.50 18.21 -15.15
C TRP A 82 14.63 17.37 -15.70
N LYS A 83 15.76 17.29 -14.98
CA LYS A 83 16.91 16.47 -15.35
C LYS A 83 16.57 14.99 -15.46
N LEU A 84 15.78 14.47 -14.49
CA LEU A 84 15.29 13.08 -14.54
C LEU A 84 14.39 12.86 -15.75
N GLY A 85 13.43 13.77 -16.02
CA GLY A 85 12.57 13.69 -17.21
C GLY A 85 13.40 13.62 -18.51
N LYS A 86 14.39 14.51 -18.66
CA LYS A 86 15.29 14.46 -19.83
C LYS A 86 16.10 13.17 -19.92
N LYS A 87 16.48 12.57 -18.79
CA LYS A 87 17.18 11.28 -18.77
C LYS A 87 16.26 10.17 -19.28
N ILE A 88 15.01 10.12 -18.78
CA ILE A 88 14.02 9.10 -19.20
C ILE A 88 13.61 9.32 -20.66
N GLY A 89 13.49 10.57 -21.10
CA GLY A 89 13.15 10.92 -22.49
C GLY A 89 14.12 10.34 -23.55
N LYS A 90 15.38 10.08 -23.17
CA LYS A 90 16.36 9.39 -24.04
C LYS A 90 15.98 7.93 -24.34
N LEU A 91 15.05 7.35 -23.57
CA LEU A 91 14.51 6.02 -23.82
C LEU A 91 13.37 6.04 -24.86
N HIS A 92 13.01 7.22 -25.36
CA HIS A 92 11.94 7.44 -26.33
C HIS A 92 10.61 6.76 -25.94
N PRO A 93 10.03 7.08 -24.75
CA PRO A 93 8.82 6.42 -24.30
C PRO A 93 7.65 6.65 -25.27
N ASP A 94 6.99 5.56 -25.65
CA ASP A 94 5.81 5.61 -26.49
C ASP A 94 4.59 6.10 -25.72
N ILE A 95 4.44 5.63 -24.49
CA ILE A 95 3.28 5.93 -23.63
C ILE A 95 3.79 6.33 -22.25
N LEU A 96 3.27 7.44 -21.74
CA LEU A 96 3.36 7.84 -20.35
C LEU A 96 1.99 7.74 -19.71
N LEU A 97 1.91 7.08 -18.53
CA LEU A 97 0.72 7.06 -17.68
C LEU A 97 1.01 7.73 -16.34
N THR A 98 0.10 8.61 -15.92
CA THR A 98 0.12 9.23 -14.59
C THR A 98 -1.10 8.77 -13.79
N LEU A 99 -0.87 8.09 -12.65
CA LEU A 99 -1.96 7.62 -11.76
C LEU A 99 -2.25 8.59 -10.62
N HIS A 100 -1.38 9.57 -10.42
CA HIS A 100 -1.54 10.64 -9.44
C HIS A 100 -0.92 11.91 -10.00
N GLY A 101 -1.78 12.79 -10.47
CA GLY A 101 -1.38 14.05 -11.07
C GLY A 101 -0.88 15.06 -10.03
N THR A 102 0.29 15.63 -10.26
CA THR A 102 0.90 16.70 -9.45
C THR A 102 1.72 17.62 -10.34
N THR A 103 2.01 18.84 -9.88
CA THR A 103 2.93 19.75 -10.60
C THR A 103 4.28 19.08 -10.92
N ARG A 104 4.75 18.18 -10.09
CA ARG A 104 6.01 17.45 -10.30
C ARG A 104 5.88 16.39 -11.39
N SER A 105 4.78 15.62 -11.41
CA SER A 105 4.53 14.64 -12.47
C SER A 105 4.35 15.33 -13.82
N THR A 106 3.66 16.48 -13.86
CA THR A 106 3.53 17.33 -15.07
C THR A 106 4.90 17.77 -15.59
N LEU A 107 5.75 18.32 -14.70
CA LEU A 107 7.09 18.77 -15.10
C LEU A 107 7.96 17.60 -15.61
N LEU A 108 7.86 16.45 -14.95
CA LEU A 108 8.58 15.25 -15.36
C LEU A 108 8.13 14.78 -16.75
N ALA A 109 6.82 14.76 -17.01
CA ALA A 109 6.22 14.41 -18.28
C ALA A 109 6.65 15.36 -19.42
N LEU A 110 6.57 16.66 -19.20
CA LEU A 110 7.00 17.68 -20.17
C LEU A 110 8.49 17.56 -20.49
N ALA A 111 9.34 17.33 -19.48
CA ALA A 111 10.77 17.14 -19.68
C ALA A 111 11.10 15.84 -20.41
N MET A 112 10.31 14.79 -20.21
CA MET A 112 10.45 13.48 -20.84
C MET A 112 10.08 13.52 -22.32
N GLY A 113 8.98 14.21 -22.68
CA GLY A 113 8.47 14.30 -24.05
C GLY A 113 8.04 12.94 -24.61
N PRO A 114 7.10 12.22 -23.96
CA PRO A 114 6.58 10.95 -24.48
C PRO A 114 5.82 11.18 -25.81
N LYS A 115 5.63 10.14 -26.61
CA LYS A 115 4.79 10.23 -27.83
C LYS A 115 3.31 10.45 -27.46
N HIS A 116 2.85 9.75 -26.42
CA HIS A 116 1.51 9.88 -25.89
C HIS A 116 1.53 9.95 -24.37
N TRP A 117 0.66 10.78 -23.82
CA TRP A 117 0.52 10.95 -22.37
C TRP A 117 -0.95 10.85 -21.95
N GLY A 118 -1.24 10.04 -20.93
CA GLY A 118 -2.57 9.88 -20.38
C GLY A 118 -2.60 9.62 -18.88
N GLY A 119 -3.79 9.64 -18.30
CA GLY A 119 -4.03 9.35 -16.91
C GLY A 119 -4.65 10.51 -16.13
N GLU A 120 -4.46 10.51 -14.81
CA GLU A 120 -5.05 11.53 -13.93
C GLU A 120 -4.36 12.88 -14.06
N GLU A 121 -5.16 13.92 -14.28
CA GLU A 121 -4.70 15.32 -14.35
C GLU A 121 -4.27 15.80 -12.97
N GLY A 122 -3.12 16.46 -12.88
CA GLY A 122 -2.59 17.07 -11.64
C GLY A 122 -2.61 18.58 -11.65
N THR A 123 -2.62 19.17 -12.85
CA THR A 123 -2.63 20.61 -13.05
C THR A 123 -3.50 20.97 -14.25
N ARG A 124 -3.95 22.23 -14.31
CA ARG A 124 -4.69 22.73 -15.50
C ARG A 124 -3.88 22.68 -16.79
N LEU A 125 -2.55 22.57 -16.70
CA LEU A 125 -1.69 22.45 -17.88
C LEU A 125 -1.74 21.05 -18.48
N ASP A 126 -2.07 20.04 -17.69
CA ASP A 126 -2.07 18.65 -18.14
C ASP A 126 -3.08 18.46 -19.27
N SER A 127 -4.27 19.06 -19.16
CA SER A 127 -5.33 18.98 -20.19
C SER A 127 -4.92 19.54 -21.56
N PHE A 128 -3.88 20.39 -21.62
CA PHE A 128 -3.35 20.89 -22.90
C PHE A 128 -2.31 19.98 -23.55
N PHE A 129 -1.62 19.16 -22.76
CA PHE A 129 -0.51 18.34 -23.24
C PHE A 129 -0.82 16.84 -23.22
N MET A 130 -1.83 16.41 -22.47
CA MET A 130 -2.23 15.00 -22.44
C MET A 130 -3.12 14.65 -23.63
N ASP A 131 -2.82 13.52 -24.28
CA ASP A 131 -3.70 12.92 -25.30
C ASP A 131 -4.97 12.34 -24.64
N TRP A 132 -4.80 11.81 -23.42
CA TRP A 132 -5.86 11.11 -22.67
C TRP A 132 -6.00 11.67 -21.24
N PRO A 133 -6.44 12.94 -21.09
CA PRO A 133 -6.66 13.52 -19.77
C PRO A 133 -7.87 12.90 -19.08
N MET A 134 -7.75 12.63 -17.78
CA MET A 134 -8.80 12.01 -16.98
C MET A 134 -8.93 12.68 -15.61
N THR A 135 -10.17 12.95 -15.24
CA THR A 135 -10.57 13.18 -13.85
C THR A 135 -11.33 11.93 -13.40
N ILE A 136 -10.85 11.26 -12.35
CA ILE A 136 -11.47 10.04 -11.85
C ILE A 136 -12.04 10.31 -10.48
N GLU A 137 -13.35 10.41 -10.41
CA GLU A 137 -14.09 10.52 -9.15
C GLU A 137 -14.30 9.13 -8.55
N THR A 138 -13.87 8.95 -7.30
CA THR A 138 -13.82 7.61 -6.69
C THR A 138 -14.16 7.59 -5.22
N TYR A 139 -14.93 8.56 -4.76
CA TYR A 139 -15.25 8.71 -3.34
C TYR A 139 -15.97 7.52 -2.69
N ASN A 140 -16.51 6.59 -3.50
CA ASN A 140 -17.29 5.44 -3.05
C ASN A 140 -16.71 4.08 -3.44
N SER A 141 -15.55 4.04 -4.09
CA SER A 141 -14.88 2.82 -4.50
C SER A 141 -13.52 2.66 -3.84
N HIS A 142 -12.97 1.47 -3.90
CA HIS A 142 -11.63 1.20 -3.39
C HIS A 142 -10.55 1.90 -4.26
N ALA A 143 -9.40 2.23 -3.66
CA ALA A 143 -8.28 2.85 -4.38
C ALA A 143 -7.81 2.02 -5.59
N VAL A 144 -7.87 0.70 -5.51
CA VAL A 144 -7.59 -0.22 -6.63
C VAL A 144 -8.51 0.05 -7.81
N ASP A 145 -9.83 0.23 -7.56
CA ASP A 145 -10.80 0.50 -8.62
C ASP A 145 -10.52 1.82 -9.31
N LYS A 146 -10.06 2.82 -8.54
CA LYS A 146 -9.61 4.11 -9.09
C LYS A 146 -8.52 3.90 -10.15
N TYR A 147 -7.52 3.12 -9.84
CA TYR A 147 -6.42 2.90 -10.79
C TYR A 147 -6.87 2.06 -11.98
N LEU A 148 -7.67 1.04 -11.76
CA LEU A 148 -8.22 0.21 -12.84
C LEU A 148 -9.14 1.01 -13.77
N LYS A 149 -9.87 2.00 -13.26
CA LYS A 149 -10.69 2.92 -14.06
C LYS A 149 -9.85 3.68 -15.11
N VAL A 150 -8.58 3.98 -14.83
CA VAL A 150 -7.68 4.57 -15.83
C VAL A 150 -7.52 3.62 -17.02
N LEU A 151 -7.27 2.33 -16.78
CA LEU A 151 -7.14 1.34 -17.87
C LEU A 151 -8.44 1.12 -18.61
N GLU A 152 -9.57 1.05 -17.89
CA GLU A 152 -10.90 0.94 -18.50
C GLU A 152 -11.15 2.09 -19.49
N ARG A 153 -10.87 3.33 -19.09
CA ARG A 153 -11.03 4.50 -19.95
C ARG A 153 -10.03 4.54 -21.11
N LEU A 154 -8.89 3.85 -21.00
CA LEU A 154 -7.95 3.63 -22.10
C LEU A 154 -8.34 2.45 -23.01
N GLY A 155 -9.50 1.83 -22.78
CA GLY A 155 -10.08 0.81 -23.65
C GLY A 155 -9.84 -0.63 -23.21
N VAL A 156 -9.25 -0.86 -22.04
CA VAL A 156 -9.09 -2.20 -21.47
C VAL A 156 -10.44 -2.70 -20.97
N LYS A 157 -10.88 -3.84 -21.48
CA LYS A 157 -12.20 -4.43 -21.15
C LYS A 157 -12.13 -5.43 -20.00
N ASP A 158 -11.06 -6.22 -19.94
CA ASP A 158 -10.86 -7.20 -18.88
C ASP A 158 -9.99 -6.61 -17.77
N LEU A 159 -10.63 -6.24 -16.66
CA LEU A 159 -9.99 -5.67 -15.48
C LEU A 159 -9.81 -6.70 -14.36
N HIS A 160 -10.02 -8.01 -14.64
CA HIS A 160 -9.80 -9.06 -13.65
C HIS A 160 -8.37 -9.05 -13.14
N HIS A 161 -8.19 -9.22 -11.83
CA HIS A 161 -6.90 -9.22 -11.14
C HIS A 161 -6.89 -10.15 -9.94
N SER A 162 -5.69 -10.50 -9.48
CA SER A 162 -5.47 -11.44 -8.37
C SER A 162 -5.52 -10.81 -6.98
N GLY A 163 -6.04 -9.60 -6.83
CA GLY A 163 -5.97 -8.82 -5.60
C GLY A 163 -4.64 -8.05 -5.45
N MET A 164 -4.49 -7.35 -4.32
CA MET A 164 -3.22 -6.69 -4.00
C MET A 164 -2.14 -7.74 -3.73
N ARG A 165 -0.94 -7.52 -4.26
CA ARG A 165 0.19 -8.46 -4.11
C ARG A 165 1.52 -7.73 -3.90
N THR A 166 2.32 -8.23 -2.97
CA THR A 166 3.73 -7.92 -2.84
C THR A 166 4.57 -9.14 -3.21
N PHE A 167 5.74 -8.89 -3.76
CA PHE A 167 6.65 -9.91 -4.23
C PHE A 167 7.96 -9.82 -3.47
N THR A 168 8.44 -10.95 -2.98
CA THR A 168 9.67 -11.07 -2.21
C THR A 168 10.72 -11.87 -2.99
N SER A 169 11.96 -11.88 -2.51
CA SER A 169 13.02 -12.71 -3.06
C SER A 169 13.36 -13.85 -2.11
N PRO A 170 13.97 -14.95 -2.63
CA PRO A 170 14.50 -16.01 -1.78
C PRO A 170 15.47 -15.50 -0.71
N GLU A 171 16.21 -14.43 -0.99
CA GLU A 171 17.09 -13.79 -0.02
C GLU A 171 16.32 -13.17 1.14
N TRP A 172 15.26 -12.41 0.86
CA TRP A 172 14.43 -11.80 1.90
C TRP A 172 13.67 -12.83 2.71
N GLU A 173 13.13 -13.88 2.07
CA GLU A 173 12.49 -15.00 2.79
C GLU A 173 13.50 -15.69 3.73
N LYS A 174 14.71 -15.99 3.25
CA LYS A 174 15.78 -16.57 4.07
C LYS A 174 16.16 -15.69 5.26
N LYS A 175 16.24 -14.37 5.07
CA LYS A 175 16.53 -13.43 6.15
C LYS A 175 15.40 -13.36 7.17
N ALA A 176 14.15 -13.37 6.74
CA ALA A 176 13.00 -13.44 7.61
C ALA A 176 12.97 -14.73 8.43
N ASP A 177 13.25 -15.87 7.80
CA ASP A 177 13.36 -17.15 8.50
C ASP A 177 14.50 -17.16 9.52
N ALA A 178 15.67 -16.62 9.16
CA ALA A 178 16.82 -16.50 10.07
C ALA A 178 16.48 -15.58 11.26
N PHE A 179 15.78 -14.47 11.00
CA PHE A 179 15.29 -13.58 12.07
C PHE A 179 14.38 -14.33 13.03
N TYR A 180 13.35 -15.02 12.55
CA TYR A 180 12.42 -15.78 13.41
C TYR A 180 13.13 -16.90 14.17
N LYS A 181 14.03 -17.65 13.51
CA LYS A 181 14.84 -18.68 14.15
C LYS A 181 15.71 -18.10 15.29
N SER A 182 16.28 -16.91 15.11
CA SER A 182 17.06 -16.23 16.15
C SER A 182 16.21 -15.83 17.36
N GLN A 183 14.88 -15.70 17.18
CA GLN A 183 13.91 -15.42 18.24
C GLN A 183 13.31 -16.70 18.84
N GLY A 184 13.83 -17.87 18.51
CA GLY A 184 13.34 -19.16 19.00
C GLY A 184 12.01 -19.62 18.40
N VAL A 185 11.65 -19.12 17.19
CA VAL A 185 10.44 -19.52 16.46
C VAL A 185 10.76 -20.69 15.54
N SER A 186 9.92 -21.71 15.59
CA SER A 186 9.93 -22.86 14.70
C SER A 186 8.99 -22.69 13.50
N SER A 187 9.02 -23.63 12.56
CA SER A 187 8.08 -23.67 11.43
C SER A 187 6.63 -23.95 11.86
N GLU A 188 6.46 -24.62 13.00
CA GLU A 188 5.15 -25.01 13.55
C GLU A 188 4.50 -23.89 14.37
N ASP A 189 5.27 -22.91 14.78
CA ASP A 189 4.75 -21.79 15.57
C ASP A 189 3.86 -20.88 14.71
N ARG A 190 2.71 -20.51 15.25
CA ARG A 190 1.77 -19.58 14.64
C ARG A 190 2.04 -18.17 15.16
N LEU A 191 2.07 -17.21 14.27
CA LEU A 191 2.40 -15.83 14.59
C LEU A 191 1.19 -14.93 14.42
N VAL A 192 1.04 -13.93 15.32
CA VAL A 192 0.13 -12.81 15.12
C VAL A 192 0.91 -11.52 14.97
N GLY A 193 0.78 -10.87 13.82
CA GLY A 193 1.45 -9.61 13.49
C GLY A 193 0.68 -8.41 14.06
N LEU A 194 1.41 -7.48 14.69
CA LEU A 194 0.84 -6.24 15.22
C LEU A 194 1.63 -5.05 14.70
N SER A 195 0.92 -4.08 14.09
CA SER A 195 1.49 -2.80 13.67
C SER A 195 0.72 -1.67 14.36
N VAL A 196 1.32 -1.12 15.40
CA VAL A 196 0.68 -0.19 16.34
C VAL A 196 0.71 1.25 15.84
N GLY A 197 1.68 1.58 14.98
CA GLY A 197 1.91 2.93 14.47
C GLY A 197 1.17 3.24 13.16
N SER A 198 1.03 4.53 12.87
CA SER A 198 0.60 5.07 11.58
C SER A 198 1.22 6.44 11.32
N SER A 199 0.84 7.09 10.21
CA SER A 199 1.39 8.39 9.81
C SER A 199 0.96 9.56 10.72
N THR A 200 -0.14 9.43 11.46
CA THR A 200 -0.67 10.47 12.38
C THR A 200 -1.23 9.83 13.64
N ALA A 201 -1.18 10.56 14.76
CA ALA A 201 -1.63 10.05 16.06
C ALA A 201 -3.14 9.70 16.06
N GLU A 202 -3.94 10.46 15.33
CA GLU A 202 -5.39 10.31 15.21
C GLU A 202 -5.81 9.01 14.52
N LYS A 203 -4.89 8.39 13.80
CA LYS A 203 -5.06 7.09 13.15
C LYS A 203 -4.55 5.92 13.99
N ASN A 204 -3.95 6.18 15.14
CA ASN A 204 -3.45 5.14 16.02
C ASN A 204 -4.53 4.69 17.00
N TRP A 205 -4.95 3.43 16.87
CA TRP A 205 -5.74 2.79 17.91
C TRP A 205 -4.92 2.67 19.21
N PRO A 206 -5.51 2.80 20.40
CA PRO A 206 -4.76 2.81 21.67
C PRO A 206 -3.77 1.66 21.78
N ALA A 207 -2.51 1.98 22.04
CA ALA A 207 -1.43 0.98 22.08
C ALA A 207 -1.67 -0.10 23.13
N GLU A 208 -2.25 0.28 24.27
CA GLU A 208 -2.59 -0.61 25.39
C GLU A 208 -3.61 -1.67 24.95
N LYS A 209 -4.56 -1.32 24.09
CA LYS A 209 -5.52 -2.27 23.51
C LYS A 209 -4.83 -3.29 22.59
N TYR A 210 -3.79 -2.87 21.83
CA TYR A 210 -2.95 -3.82 21.07
C TYR A 210 -2.24 -4.83 21.97
N GLY A 211 -1.75 -4.40 23.15
CA GLY A 211 -1.16 -5.31 24.14
C GLY A 211 -2.15 -6.34 24.65
N GLN A 212 -3.37 -5.93 24.92
CA GLN A 212 -4.46 -6.82 25.36
C GLN A 212 -4.90 -7.81 24.26
N VAL A 213 -4.99 -7.34 23.00
CA VAL A 213 -5.23 -8.22 21.84
C VAL A 213 -4.10 -9.23 21.68
N ALA A 214 -2.85 -8.80 21.84
CA ALA A 214 -1.68 -9.67 21.78
C ALA A 214 -1.75 -10.77 22.85
N ASP A 215 -2.11 -10.44 24.09
CA ASP A 215 -2.31 -11.41 25.17
C ASP A 215 -3.41 -12.43 24.84
N HIS A 216 -4.55 -11.97 24.33
CA HIS A 216 -5.65 -12.86 23.96
C HIS A 216 -5.22 -13.92 22.93
N PHE A 217 -4.48 -13.51 21.89
CA PHE A 217 -4.01 -14.47 20.89
C PHE A 217 -2.80 -15.28 21.36
N ALA A 218 -2.00 -14.76 22.30
CA ALA A 218 -0.95 -15.55 22.96
C ALA A 218 -1.54 -16.71 23.81
N GLU A 219 -2.64 -16.48 24.52
CA GLU A 219 -3.39 -17.53 25.24
C GLU A 219 -3.94 -18.61 24.30
N LYS A 220 -4.17 -18.27 23.02
CA LYS A 220 -4.56 -19.21 21.96
C LYS A 220 -3.37 -19.86 21.24
N GLY A 221 -2.15 -19.66 21.73
CA GLY A 221 -0.93 -20.31 21.24
C GLY A 221 -0.28 -19.61 20.03
N LEU A 222 -0.67 -18.35 19.70
CA LEU A 222 0.05 -17.56 18.73
C LEU A 222 1.15 -16.73 19.41
N ILE A 223 2.26 -16.51 18.71
CA ILE A 223 3.33 -15.64 19.22
C ILE A 223 3.14 -14.23 18.65
N PRO A 224 2.93 -13.20 19.51
CA PRO A 224 2.84 -11.82 19.06
C PRO A 224 4.16 -11.31 18.48
N VAL A 225 4.08 -10.67 17.31
CA VAL A 225 5.21 -10.04 16.62
C VAL A 225 4.88 -8.57 16.36
N PHE A 226 5.61 -7.67 17.00
CA PHE A 226 5.43 -6.23 16.85
C PHE A 226 6.34 -5.69 15.75
N PHE A 227 5.72 -5.28 14.65
CA PHE A 227 6.39 -4.64 13.51
C PHE A 227 6.28 -3.12 13.60
N GLY A 228 7.26 -2.43 13.03
CA GLY A 228 7.27 -0.97 12.96
C GLY A 228 8.65 -0.42 12.56
N VAL A 229 8.68 0.88 12.38
CA VAL A 229 9.95 1.61 12.19
C VAL A 229 10.54 2.00 13.55
N PRO A 230 11.84 2.36 13.63
CA PRO A 230 12.48 2.71 14.92
C PRO A 230 11.75 3.82 15.70
N SER A 231 11.15 4.78 15.00
CA SER A 231 10.38 5.88 15.64
C SER A 231 9.09 5.42 16.32
N GLU A 232 8.59 4.23 16.01
CA GLU A 232 7.37 3.66 16.61
C GLU A 232 7.65 2.83 17.86
N ILE A 233 8.92 2.55 18.18
CA ILE A 233 9.30 1.77 19.37
C ILE A 233 8.67 2.31 20.66
N PRO A 234 8.67 3.63 20.95
CA PRO A 234 8.04 4.13 22.16
C PRO A 234 6.51 3.86 22.24
N LEU A 235 5.83 3.80 21.09
CA LEU A 235 4.41 3.43 21.03
C LEU A 235 4.23 1.93 21.25
N ILE A 236 5.10 1.11 20.68
CA ILE A 236 5.10 -0.35 20.88
C ILE A 236 5.39 -0.69 22.35
N GLU A 237 6.30 0.02 23.01
CA GLU A 237 6.58 -0.18 24.43
C GLU A 237 5.36 0.05 25.32
N LYS A 238 4.47 0.98 24.98
CA LYS A 238 3.18 1.14 25.68
C LYS A 238 2.29 -0.10 25.51
N ALA A 239 2.24 -0.68 24.30
CA ALA A 239 1.52 -1.93 24.08
C ALA A 239 2.13 -3.08 24.89
N LEU A 240 3.45 -3.21 24.89
CA LEU A 240 4.18 -4.22 25.67
C LEU A 240 4.00 -4.03 27.18
N GLY A 241 3.90 -2.79 27.65
CA GLY A 241 3.62 -2.46 29.05
C GLY A 241 2.24 -2.92 29.51
N ALA A 242 1.28 -3.01 28.62
CA ALA A 242 -0.07 -3.50 28.90
C ALA A 242 -0.21 -5.04 28.80
N MET A 243 0.80 -5.73 28.24
CA MET A 243 0.81 -7.19 28.12
C MET A 243 1.14 -7.88 29.44
N LYS A 244 0.44 -8.98 29.69
CA LYS A 244 0.75 -9.95 30.76
C LYS A 244 1.79 -10.98 30.29
N SER A 245 1.61 -11.48 29.06
CA SER A 245 2.55 -12.43 28.46
C SER A 245 3.92 -11.80 28.25
N LYS A 246 4.97 -12.59 28.54
CA LYS A 246 6.37 -12.19 28.29
C LYS A 246 6.93 -12.82 27.01
N ARG A 247 6.15 -13.66 26.32
CA ARG A 247 6.54 -14.25 25.04
C ARG A 247 6.01 -13.39 23.90
N TYR A 248 6.86 -12.57 23.34
CA TYR A 248 6.61 -11.74 22.17
C TYR A 248 7.90 -11.52 21.36
N ILE A 249 7.79 -11.06 20.14
CA ILE A 249 8.92 -10.70 19.28
C ILE A 249 8.82 -9.21 18.94
N LEU A 250 9.87 -8.46 19.22
CA LEU A 250 10.03 -7.08 18.78
C LEU A 250 10.81 -7.07 17.46
N ALA A 251 10.11 -6.94 16.33
CA ALA A 251 10.68 -6.87 14.99
C ALA A 251 10.92 -5.41 14.54
N ALA A 252 10.34 -4.43 15.24
CA ALA A 252 10.45 -3.01 14.91
C ALA A 252 11.91 -2.57 14.79
N GLY A 253 12.25 -1.92 13.67
CA GLY A 253 13.59 -1.43 13.36
C GLY A 253 14.66 -2.49 13.06
N LYS A 254 14.30 -3.79 13.01
CA LYS A 254 15.25 -4.89 12.79
C LYS A 254 15.24 -5.46 11.36
N LEU A 255 14.26 -5.10 10.58
CA LEU A 255 14.03 -5.62 9.24
C LEU A 255 14.06 -4.48 8.22
N SER A 256 14.63 -4.70 7.04
CA SER A 256 14.41 -3.82 5.90
C SER A 256 12.95 -3.95 5.43
N MET A 257 12.51 -3.07 4.54
CA MET A 257 11.15 -3.13 3.99
C MET A 257 10.88 -4.48 3.30
N GLY A 258 11.84 -4.98 2.52
CA GLY A 258 11.71 -6.27 1.85
C GLY A 258 11.69 -7.45 2.82
N GLU A 259 12.52 -7.42 3.85
CA GLU A 259 12.55 -8.42 4.92
C GLU A 259 11.26 -8.38 5.74
N PHE A 260 10.70 -7.17 5.99
CA PHE A 260 9.38 -7.02 6.62
C PHE A 260 8.28 -7.68 5.77
N MET A 261 8.26 -7.45 4.45
CA MET A 261 7.27 -8.07 3.57
C MET A 261 7.35 -9.60 3.61
N ALA A 262 8.56 -10.17 3.66
CA ALA A 262 8.76 -11.62 3.81
C ALA A 262 8.30 -12.11 5.20
N ALA A 263 8.71 -11.43 6.26
CA ALA A 263 8.36 -11.78 7.64
C ALA A 263 6.86 -11.67 7.91
N ALA A 264 6.19 -10.64 7.36
CA ALA A 264 4.74 -10.46 7.47
C ALA A 264 3.97 -11.66 6.91
N GLY A 265 4.43 -12.22 5.78
CA GLY A 265 3.81 -13.40 5.16
C GLY A 265 3.84 -14.68 6.00
N ARG A 266 4.63 -14.73 7.07
CA ARG A 266 4.67 -15.85 8.03
C ARG A 266 3.59 -15.75 9.11
N CYS A 267 2.93 -14.61 9.24
CA CYS A 267 1.86 -14.45 10.23
C CYS A 267 0.58 -15.20 9.82
N SER A 268 -0.13 -15.72 10.80
CA SER A 268 -1.44 -16.38 10.64
C SER A 268 -2.60 -15.38 10.73
N LEU A 269 -2.35 -14.23 11.32
CA LEU A 269 -3.32 -13.15 11.55
C LEU A 269 -2.53 -11.85 11.74
N ALA A 270 -3.12 -10.70 11.40
CA ALA A 270 -2.52 -9.41 11.68
C ALA A 270 -3.55 -8.39 12.16
N PHE A 271 -3.10 -7.47 13.03
CA PHE A 271 -3.83 -6.30 13.49
C PHE A 271 -3.06 -5.03 13.18
N THR A 272 -3.72 -4.08 12.54
CA THR A 272 -3.06 -2.86 12.06
C THR A 272 -3.99 -1.65 12.20
N ASN A 273 -3.43 -0.45 12.16
CA ASN A 273 -4.18 0.74 11.79
C ASN A 273 -4.29 0.85 10.26
N ASP A 274 -5.02 1.86 9.75
CA ASP A 274 -4.93 2.32 8.35
C ASP A 274 -3.53 2.86 8.07
N SER A 275 -2.63 1.97 7.64
CA SER A 275 -1.21 2.25 7.43
C SER A 275 -0.59 1.29 6.41
N GLY A 276 0.64 1.56 5.96
CA GLY A 276 1.35 0.73 4.98
C GLY A 276 1.42 -0.77 5.32
N PRO A 277 1.71 -1.16 6.57
CA PRO A 277 1.70 -2.56 7.00
C PRO A 277 0.39 -3.31 6.74
N MET A 278 -0.77 -2.67 6.83
CA MET A 278 -2.07 -3.26 6.48
C MET A 278 -2.04 -3.85 5.07
N TYR A 279 -1.60 -3.06 4.11
CA TYR A 279 -1.52 -3.50 2.71
C TYR A 279 -0.53 -4.65 2.52
N VAL A 280 0.57 -4.65 3.30
CA VAL A 280 1.56 -5.73 3.23
C VAL A 280 0.98 -7.04 3.73
N PHE A 281 0.41 -7.07 4.93
CA PHE A 281 -0.20 -8.29 5.47
C PHE A 281 -1.28 -8.84 4.53
N ASP A 282 -2.19 -7.98 4.09
CA ASP A 282 -3.29 -8.35 3.20
C ASP A 282 -2.77 -8.89 1.85
N SER A 283 -1.80 -8.21 1.23
CA SER A 283 -1.19 -8.61 -0.04
C SER A 283 -0.36 -9.90 0.03
N ARG A 284 0.04 -10.31 1.23
CA ARG A 284 0.71 -11.59 1.52
C ARG A 284 -0.29 -12.71 1.86
N GLY A 285 -1.58 -12.44 1.78
CA GLY A 285 -2.63 -13.40 2.07
C GLY A 285 -2.85 -13.64 3.57
N VAL A 286 -2.35 -12.76 4.43
CA VAL A 286 -2.55 -12.83 5.87
C VAL A 286 -3.89 -12.18 6.22
N PRO A 287 -4.82 -12.89 6.89
CA PRO A 287 -6.02 -12.29 7.45
C PRO A 287 -5.68 -11.05 8.25
N THR A 288 -6.22 -9.89 7.86
CA THR A 288 -5.82 -8.60 8.41
C THR A 288 -7.02 -7.85 8.97
N ILE A 289 -6.98 -7.55 10.25
CA ILE A 289 -7.96 -6.69 10.93
C ILE A 289 -7.37 -5.29 11.02
N ALA A 290 -7.99 -4.34 10.33
CA ALA A 290 -7.51 -2.98 10.24
C ALA A 290 -8.47 -2.00 10.90
N MET A 291 -7.97 -1.20 11.85
CA MET A 291 -8.73 -0.18 12.55
C MET A 291 -8.61 1.16 11.82
N PHE A 292 -9.78 1.79 11.59
CA PHE A 292 -9.90 3.06 10.89
C PHE A 292 -10.55 4.10 11.82
N GLY A 293 -9.93 5.27 11.90
CA GLY A 293 -10.47 6.46 12.56
C GLY A 293 -10.93 7.49 11.53
N PRO A 294 -10.23 8.65 11.44
CA PRO A 294 -10.63 9.77 10.56
C PRO A 294 -10.34 9.53 9.06
N SER A 295 -10.05 8.31 8.63
CA SER A 295 -9.76 7.95 7.24
C SER A 295 -10.89 7.14 6.61
N ASN A 296 -10.98 7.19 5.27
CA ASN A 296 -12.04 6.52 4.53
C ASN A 296 -11.76 5.01 4.39
N ALA A 297 -12.41 4.20 5.23
CA ALA A 297 -12.30 2.75 5.18
C ALA A 297 -12.80 2.16 3.85
N LYS A 298 -13.81 2.75 3.21
CA LYS A 298 -14.32 2.28 1.90
C LYS A 298 -13.27 2.40 0.81
N PHE A 299 -12.39 3.41 0.91
CA PHE A 299 -11.34 3.66 -0.07
C PHE A 299 -10.08 2.85 0.19
N HIS A 300 -9.78 2.49 1.45
CA HIS A 300 -8.48 1.93 1.84
C HIS A 300 -8.53 0.54 2.48
N HIS A 301 -9.70 -0.07 2.67
CA HIS A 301 -9.81 -1.35 3.39
C HIS A 301 -8.93 -2.47 2.78
N PRO A 302 -8.53 -3.48 3.57
CA PRO A 302 -7.88 -4.66 3.03
C PRO A 302 -8.84 -5.49 2.17
N LEU A 303 -8.35 -6.10 1.08
CA LEU A 303 -9.16 -6.81 0.09
C LEU A 303 -9.14 -8.34 0.25
N GLY A 304 -8.33 -8.86 1.16
CA GLY A 304 -8.21 -10.30 1.40
C GLY A 304 -9.53 -10.93 1.87
N PRO A 305 -9.85 -12.16 1.46
CA PRO A 305 -11.17 -12.79 1.73
C PRO A 305 -11.44 -13.02 3.22
N CYS A 306 -10.39 -13.05 4.05
CA CYS A 306 -10.49 -13.16 5.50
C CYS A 306 -10.13 -11.87 6.24
N SER A 307 -9.89 -10.77 5.49
CA SER A 307 -9.55 -9.47 6.07
C SER A 307 -10.79 -8.64 6.37
N ARG A 308 -10.68 -7.71 7.32
CA ARG A 308 -11.78 -6.83 7.72
C ARG A 308 -11.28 -5.45 8.15
N ALA A 309 -11.98 -4.41 7.73
CA ALA A 309 -11.86 -3.07 8.28
C ALA A 309 -12.91 -2.86 9.38
N ILE A 310 -12.49 -2.26 10.50
CA ILE A 310 -13.35 -1.79 11.58
C ILE A 310 -13.17 -0.28 11.65
N SER A 311 -14.24 0.48 11.47
CA SER A 311 -14.18 1.93 11.41
C SER A 311 -15.01 2.55 12.52
N SER A 312 -14.41 3.48 13.28
CA SER A 312 -15.14 4.30 14.25
C SER A 312 -15.96 5.41 13.59
N PHE A 313 -15.66 5.74 12.33
CA PHE A 313 -16.24 6.86 11.62
C PHE A 313 -16.55 6.50 10.17
N ASP A 314 -17.82 6.70 9.77
CA ASP A 314 -18.20 6.57 8.36
C ASP A 314 -17.98 7.92 7.66
N MET A 315 -16.90 8.01 6.90
CA MET A 315 -16.51 9.26 6.24
C MET A 315 -17.58 9.67 5.22
N PRO A 316 -18.08 10.92 5.26
CA PRO A 316 -19.06 11.40 4.30
C PRO A 316 -18.55 11.32 2.86
N MET A 317 -19.47 11.08 1.92
CA MET A 317 -19.19 11.07 0.48
C MET A 317 -18.49 12.37 0.06
N GLY A 318 -17.45 12.24 -0.76
CA GLY A 318 -16.68 13.38 -1.28
C GLY A 318 -15.57 13.89 -0.36
N GLN A 319 -15.35 13.29 0.80
CA GLN A 319 -14.19 13.58 1.65
C GLN A 319 -13.13 12.51 1.48
N GLU A 320 -12.02 12.87 0.84
CA GLU A 320 -10.88 11.94 0.64
C GLU A 320 -9.73 12.21 1.62
N HIS A 321 -9.67 13.42 2.19
CA HIS A 321 -8.48 13.88 2.87
C HIS A 321 -8.62 13.75 4.40
N VAL A 322 -7.97 12.72 4.94
CA VAL A 322 -7.85 12.52 6.40
C VAL A 322 -7.45 13.81 7.14
N ASN A 323 -6.54 14.60 6.60
CA ASN A 323 -6.10 15.85 7.22
C ASN A 323 -7.23 16.89 7.34
N LYS A 324 -8.15 16.95 6.37
CA LYS A 324 -9.33 17.84 6.44
C LYS A 324 -10.32 17.37 7.49
N THR A 325 -10.52 16.05 7.58
CA THR A 325 -11.37 15.43 8.61
C THR A 325 -10.81 15.72 10.01
N ILE A 326 -9.52 15.49 10.22
CA ILE A 326 -8.84 15.83 11.49
C ILE A 326 -8.96 17.31 11.81
N ALA A 327 -8.68 18.19 10.86
CA ALA A 327 -8.75 19.63 11.05
C ALA A 327 -10.16 20.15 11.37
N SER A 328 -11.20 19.48 10.87
CA SER A 328 -12.58 19.82 11.17
C SER A 328 -13.00 19.43 12.60
N GLY A 329 -12.31 18.48 13.23
CA GLY A 329 -12.70 17.89 14.51
C GLY A 329 -14.01 17.08 14.47
N ASN A 330 -14.61 16.92 13.29
CA ASN A 330 -15.92 16.27 13.12
C ASN A 330 -15.75 14.82 12.70
N TYR A 331 -15.27 13.97 13.61
CA TYR A 331 -15.15 12.53 13.43
C TYR A 331 -15.19 11.81 14.78
N THR A 332 -15.57 10.55 14.77
CA THR A 332 -15.49 9.68 15.94
C THR A 332 -14.06 9.16 16.11
N PRO A 333 -13.40 9.38 17.26
CA PRO A 333 -12.05 8.92 17.52
C PRO A 333 -11.90 7.41 17.32
N ILE A 334 -10.76 6.98 16.80
CA ILE A 334 -10.44 5.55 16.62
C ILE A 334 -10.44 4.78 17.96
N SER A 335 -10.23 5.47 19.07
CA SER A 335 -10.28 4.90 20.43
C SER A 335 -11.65 4.33 20.81
N GLU A 336 -12.72 4.77 20.12
CA GLU A 336 -14.09 4.25 20.35
C GLU A 336 -14.29 2.83 19.81
N ILE A 337 -13.41 2.34 18.93
CA ILE A 337 -13.42 0.94 18.52
C ILE A 337 -13.12 0.07 19.74
N SER A 338 -14.07 -0.85 20.06
CA SER A 338 -13.92 -1.71 21.22
C SER A 338 -12.88 -2.81 20.98
N MET A 339 -12.24 -3.25 22.06
CA MET A 339 -11.29 -4.35 22.00
C MET A 339 -12.01 -5.67 21.68
N GLU A 340 -13.20 -5.84 22.22
CA GLU A 340 -14.05 -7.02 22.06
C GLU A 340 -14.41 -7.22 20.56
N GLU A 341 -14.75 -6.15 19.86
CA GLU A 341 -15.03 -6.19 18.42
C GLU A 341 -13.80 -6.59 17.61
N VAL A 342 -12.63 -6.03 17.94
CA VAL A 342 -11.36 -6.34 17.28
C VAL A 342 -10.96 -7.80 17.51
N ILE A 343 -11.10 -8.30 18.74
CA ILE A 343 -10.82 -9.71 19.07
C ILE A 343 -11.77 -10.64 18.31
N ALA A 344 -13.08 -10.37 18.36
CA ALA A 344 -14.07 -11.20 17.67
C ALA A 344 -13.82 -11.26 16.14
N ALA A 345 -13.48 -10.11 15.53
CA ALA A 345 -13.12 -10.07 14.12
C ALA A 345 -11.85 -10.89 13.81
N GLY A 346 -10.86 -10.86 14.71
CA GLY A 346 -9.63 -11.65 14.56
C GLY A 346 -9.89 -13.15 14.67
N GLU A 347 -10.74 -13.58 15.60
CA GLU A 347 -11.14 -14.98 15.79
C GLU A 347 -11.88 -15.51 14.55
N GLU A 348 -12.87 -14.76 14.06
CA GLU A 348 -13.62 -15.07 12.85
C GLU A 348 -12.69 -15.18 11.62
N ALA A 349 -11.79 -14.22 11.44
CA ALA A 349 -10.84 -14.20 10.35
C ALA A 349 -9.89 -15.42 10.36
N LEU A 350 -9.42 -15.77 11.56
CA LEU A 350 -8.53 -16.91 11.76
C LEU A 350 -9.24 -18.25 11.50
N GLU A 351 -10.47 -18.41 11.99
CA GLU A 351 -11.30 -19.60 11.76
C GLU A 351 -11.62 -19.76 10.26
N LYS A 352 -12.01 -18.67 9.60
CA LYS A 352 -12.30 -18.66 8.15
C LYS A 352 -11.07 -19.06 7.33
N ALA A 353 -9.89 -18.52 7.67
CA ALA A 353 -8.64 -18.85 6.98
C ALA A 353 -8.22 -20.31 7.17
N LEU A 354 -8.52 -20.93 8.32
CA LEU A 354 -8.28 -22.35 8.56
C LEU A 354 -9.19 -23.25 7.73
N LYS A 355 -10.42 -22.82 7.43
CA LYS A 355 -11.37 -23.57 6.59
C LYS A 355 -11.06 -23.46 5.09
N MET A 356 -10.25 -22.48 4.68
CA MET A 356 -9.86 -22.25 3.27
C MET A 356 -8.57 -22.98 2.87
N LYS A 357 -7.81 -23.50 3.84
CA LYS A 357 -6.60 -24.33 3.62
C LYS A 357 -6.98 -25.81 3.51
#